data_d7f16cdfbb5d04a60799b0d5b3383630
#
_entry.id   d7f16cdfbb5d04a60799b0d5b3383630
#
_cell.length_a   1.000
_cell.length_b   1.000
_cell.length_c   1.000
_cell.angle_alpha   90.00
_cell.angle_beta   90.00
_cell.angle_gamma   90.00
#
_symmetry.space_group_name_H-M   'P 1'
#
loop_
_entity.id
_entity.type
_entity.pdbx_description
1 polymer ?
#
loop_
_entity_poly.entity_id
_entity_poly.type
_entity_poly.pdbx_seq_one_letter_code
_entity_poly.pdbx_strand_id
1 'polypeptide(L)'
;MYKRQPYKENFTHVLGYVSQANENDLLTNENIKEKFVPGLKVGKTGLEKSFEQKLIGSNSVERYEVNAYGRRISQLAFQKGDKGETIKLTIDTKIQELTNELLKEKAGSICVMDIYTGAIIAMHSSPSFDPNSFVFGISQDEWQLIRNNPMKPLVNKSLS
;
A
#
# COMPACT_ATOMS: atom_id res chain seq x y z
N MET A 1 -11.55 1.29 -12.63
CA MET A 1 -11.11 1.64 -11.27
C MET A 1 -9.73 1.03 -11.03
N TYR A 2 -8.69 1.84 -10.88
CA TYR A 2 -7.32 1.34 -10.68
C TYR A 2 -7.17 0.81 -9.24
N LYS A 3 -6.98 -0.49 -9.09
CA LYS A 3 -6.69 -1.12 -7.79
C LYS A 3 -5.17 -1.23 -7.65
N ARG A 4 -4.57 -0.53 -6.70
CA ARG A 4 -3.13 -0.59 -6.45
C ARG A 4 -2.71 -1.95 -5.90
N GLN A 5 -3.62 -2.62 -5.18
CA GLN A 5 -3.36 -3.94 -4.58
C GLN A 5 -4.39 -4.96 -5.10
N PRO A 6 -4.03 -5.73 -6.14
CA PRO A 6 -4.97 -6.65 -6.80
C PRO A 6 -5.33 -7.87 -5.96
N TYR A 7 -4.51 -8.22 -4.97
CA TYR A 7 -4.66 -9.46 -4.17
C TYR A 7 -5.57 -9.30 -2.94
N LYS A 8 -6.18 -8.11 -2.76
CA LYS A 8 -7.10 -7.82 -1.64
C LYS A 8 -6.53 -8.26 -0.28
N GLU A 9 -7.39 -8.92 0.54
CA GLU A 9 -7.08 -9.37 1.89
C GLU A 9 -5.95 -10.42 2.00
N ASN A 10 -5.66 -11.16 0.92
CA ASN A 10 -4.67 -12.25 0.95
C ASN A 10 -3.25 -11.76 1.27
N PHE A 11 -2.91 -10.53 0.90
CA PHE A 11 -1.56 -9.99 1.04
C PHE A 11 -1.48 -8.77 1.96
N THR A 12 -2.57 -8.38 2.60
CA THR A 12 -2.66 -7.12 3.35
C THR A 12 -1.57 -6.98 4.41
N HIS A 13 -1.33 -8.02 5.20
CA HIS A 13 -0.34 -7.98 6.28
C HIS A 13 1.11 -8.04 5.78
N VAL A 14 1.35 -8.53 4.57
CA VAL A 14 2.67 -8.54 3.91
C VAL A 14 2.91 -7.24 3.19
N LEU A 15 2.04 -6.89 2.25
CA LEU A 15 2.19 -5.69 1.45
C LEU A 15 1.92 -4.43 2.25
N GLY A 16 1.00 -4.49 3.20
CA GLY A 16 0.48 -3.33 3.89
C GLY A 16 -0.60 -2.62 3.06
N TYR A 17 -0.86 -1.36 3.38
CA TYR A 17 -1.79 -0.53 2.65
C TYR A 17 -1.22 0.85 2.38
N VAL A 18 -1.82 1.54 1.42
CA VAL A 18 -1.50 2.92 1.08
C VAL A 18 -2.70 3.81 1.37
N SER A 19 -2.42 5.02 1.83
CA SER A 19 -3.43 6.08 1.96
C SER A 19 -2.84 7.43 1.57
N GLN A 20 -3.65 8.48 1.60
CA GLN A 20 -3.16 9.83 1.36
C GLN A 20 -2.09 10.20 2.38
N ALA A 21 -1.05 10.92 1.91
CA ALA A 21 -0.02 11.47 2.78
C ALA A 21 -0.64 12.46 3.76
N ASN A 22 -0.31 12.34 5.03
CA ASN A 22 -0.70 13.26 6.08
C ASN A 22 0.49 14.13 6.53
N GLU A 23 0.24 15.10 7.39
CA GLU A 23 1.30 16.01 7.90
C GLU A 23 2.45 15.26 8.58
N ASN A 24 2.14 14.19 9.31
CA ASN A 24 3.18 13.40 9.98
C ASN A 24 4.08 12.66 8.99
N ASP A 25 3.54 12.18 7.88
CA ASP A 25 4.36 11.56 6.82
C ASP A 25 5.34 12.57 6.20
N LEU A 26 4.90 13.83 6.04
CA LEU A 26 5.72 14.91 5.50
C LEU A 26 6.80 15.37 6.48
N LEU A 27 6.53 15.30 7.77
CA LEU A 27 7.48 15.66 8.81
C LEU A 27 8.56 14.57 9.03
N THR A 28 8.18 13.31 8.86
CA THR A 28 9.06 12.17 9.16
C THR A 28 9.85 11.66 7.96
N ASN A 29 9.50 12.06 6.73
CA ASN A 29 10.16 11.56 5.52
C ASN A 29 10.38 12.68 4.48
N GLU A 30 11.61 13.16 4.37
CA GLU A 30 12.00 14.22 3.44
C GLU A 30 11.71 13.85 1.97
N ASN A 31 11.90 12.60 1.56
CA ASN A 31 11.61 12.17 0.19
C ASN A 31 10.11 12.29 -0.15
N ILE A 32 9.23 12.02 0.82
CA ILE A 32 7.78 12.21 0.64
C ILE A 32 7.48 13.70 0.54
N LYS A 33 8.13 14.51 1.37
CA LYS A 33 7.97 15.97 1.37
C LYS A 33 8.40 16.59 0.03
N GLU A 34 9.55 16.20 -0.51
CA GLU A 34 10.04 16.70 -1.80
C GLU A 34 9.14 16.31 -2.99
N LYS A 35 8.56 15.11 -2.94
CA LYS A 35 7.68 14.59 -3.99
C LYS A 35 6.20 14.92 -3.76
N PHE A 36 5.90 15.69 -2.72
CA PHE A 36 4.52 15.95 -2.33
C PHE A 36 3.74 16.70 -3.41
N VAL A 37 2.61 16.12 -3.78
CA VAL A 37 1.54 16.75 -4.55
C VAL A 37 0.21 16.44 -3.88
N PRO A 38 -0.81 17.31 -4.00
CA PRO A 38 -2.13 17.04 -3.45
C PRO A 38 -2.66 15.67 -3.92
N GLY A 39 -3.06 14.83 -2.97
CA GLY A 39 -3.52 13.47 -3.27
C GLY A 39 -2.41 12.42 -3.39
N LEU A 40 -1.15 12.76 -3.10
CA LEU A 40 -0.05 11.79 -3.03
C LEU A 40 -0.42 10.66 -2.07
N LYS A 41 -0.23 9.42 -2.52
CA LYS A 41 -0.46 8.22 -1.73
C LYS A 41 0.84 7.61 -1.30
N VAL A 42 0.93 7.27 -0.02
CA VAL A 42 2.13 6.73 0.63
C VAL A 42 1.81 5.43 1.36
N GLY A 43 2.78 4.55 1.45
CA GLY A 43 2.69 3.30 2.21
C GLY A 43 2.61 3.58 3.71
N LYS A 44 1.61 3.00 4.38
CA LYS A 44 1.40 3.18 5.83
C LYS A 44 1.94 2.03 6.65
N THR A 45 1.91 0.84 6.11
CA THR A 45 2.35 -0.40 6.77
C THR A 45 3.02 -1.34 5.79
N GLY A 46 3.62 -2.42 6.28
CA GLY A 46 4.17 -3.52 5.50
C GLY A 46 5.26 -3.11 4.52
N LEU A 47 5.38 -3.85 3.43
CA LEU A 47 6.37 -3.60 2.38
C LEU A 47 6.16 -2.26 1.65
N GLU A 48 4.90 -1.81 1.51
CA GLU A 48 4.60 -0.49 0.93
C GLU A 48 5.28 0.63 1.71
N LYS A 49 5.30 0.55 3.05
CA LYS A 49 6.00 1.52 3.89
C LYS A 49 7.52 1.33 3.86
N SER A 50 7.97 0.08 4.00
CA SER A 50 9.40 -0.22 4.11
C SER A 50 10.18 0.10 2.84
N PHE A 51 9.53 -0.04 1.69
CA PHE A 51 10.11 0.22 0.37
C PHE A 51 9.54 1.47 -0.32
N GLU A 52 8.91 2.38 0.44
CA GLU A 52 8.29 3.59 -0.11
C GLU A 52 9.23 4.36 -1.05
N GLN A 53 10.48 4.56 -0.66
CA GLN A 53 11.47 5.29 -1.46
C GLN A 53 11.69 4.70 -2.86
N LYS A 54 11.64 3.36 -2.97
CA LYS A 54 11.79 2.64 -4.23
C LYS A 54 10.49 2.62 -5.03
N LEU A 55 9.36 2.51 -4.34
CA LEU A 55 8.05 2.33 -4.97
C LEU A 55 7.42 3.64 -5.45
N ILE A 56 7.78 4.79 -4.85
CA ILE A 56 7.08 6.06 -5.08
C ILE A 56 7.30 6.66 -6.49
N GLY A 57 8.45 6.36 -7.14
CA GLY A 57 8.80 6.96 -8.44
C GLY A 57 8.99 8.48 -8.36
N SER A 58 8.80 9.17 -9.49
CA SER A 58 8.82 10.63 -9.59
C SER A 58 7.57 11.17 -10.30
N ASN A 59 7.22 12.42 -9.99
CA ASN A 59 6.04 13.06 -10.58
C ASN A 59 6.32 13.53 -12.01
N SER A 60 5.31 13.44 -12.88
CA SER A 60 5.33 14.17 -14.16
C SER A 60 5.01 15.64 -13.92
N VAL A 61 5.74 16.53 -14.58
CA VAL A 61 5.54 17.99 -14.48
C VAL A 61 5.16 18.52 -15.85
N GLU A 62 4.02 19.20 -15.92
CA GLU A 62 3.57 19.91 -17.11
C GLU A 62 3.56 21.41 -16.85
N ARG A 63 4.16 22.19 -17.73
CA ARG A 63 4.17 23.66 -17.69
C ARG A 63 3.31 24.19 -18.82
N TYR A 64 2.38 25.07 -18.48
CA TYR A 64 1.49 25.74 -19.43
C TYR A 64 1.64 27.23 -19.34
N GLU A 65 1.56 27.89 -20.49
CA GLU A 65 1.27 29.32 -20.56
C GLU A 65 -0.22 29.52 -20.32
N VAL A 66 -0.56 30.47 -19.47
CA VAL A 66 -1.95 30.83 -19.16
C VAL A 66 -2.20 32.31 -19.50
N ASN A 67 -3.40 32.66 -19.95
CA ASN A 67 -3.82 34.04 -20.13
C ASN A 67 -4.21 34.69 -18.80
N ALA A 68 -4.56 35.99 -18.84
CA ALA A 68 -4.98 36.74 -17.65
C ALA A 68 -6.23 36.17 -16.93
N TYR A 69 -6.99 35.29 -17.58
CA TYR A 69 -8.15 34.58 -17.02
C TYR A 69 -7.84 33.17 -16.54
N GLY A 70 -6.54 32.77 -16.49
CA GLY A 70 -6.14 31.43 -16.05
C GLY A 70 -6.39 30.31 -17.08
N ARG A 71 -6.77 30.62 -18.32
CA ARG A 71 -6.96 29.59 -19.37
C ARG A 71 -5.64 29.21 -19.98
N ARG A 72 -5.40 27.90 -20.15
CA ARG A 72 -4.22 27.36 -20.81
C ARG A 72 -4.22 27.79 -22.28
N ILE A 73 -3.10 28.38 -22.73
CA ILE A 73 -2.89 28.85 -24.11
C ILE A 73 -2.02 27.82 -24.84
N SER A 74 -0.85 27.52 -24.28
CA SER A 74 0.12 26.61 -24.89
C SER A 74 0.84 25.76 -23.84
N GLN A 75 1.28 24.57 -24.22
CA GLN A 75 2.13 23.74 -23.39
C GLN A 75 3.60 24.15 -23.62
N LEU A 76 4.24 24.65 -22.57
CA LEU A 76 5.63 25.11 -22.64
C LEU A 76 6.63 23.96 -22.47
N ALA A 77 6.36 23.03 -21.56
CA ALA A 77 7.21 21.89 -21.30
C ALA A 77 6.43 20.72 -20.68
N PHE A 78 6.90 19.52 -20.99
CA PHE A 78 6.47 18.27 -20.37
C PHE A 78 7.69 17.49 -19.89
N GLN A 79 7.78 17.23 -18.61
CA GLN A 79 8.77 16.34 -18.02
C GLN A 79 8.05 15.09 -17.50
N LYS A 80 8.33 13.95 -18.12
CA LYS A 80 7.75 12.68 -17.71
C LYS A 80 8.39 12.23 -16.39
N GLY A 81 7.56 11.83 -15.46
CA GLY A 81 8.03 11.17 -14.22
C GLY A 81 8.41 9.71 -14.46
N ASP A 82 9.28 9.21 -13.61
CA ASP A 82 9.71 7.82 -13.62
C ASP A 82 8.77 6.95 -12.79
N LYS A 83 8.58 5.72 -13.25
CA LYS A 83 7.87 4.72 -12.45
C LYS A 83 8.74 4.28 -11.29
N GLY A 84 8.11 3.93 -10.16
CA GLY A 84 8.79 3.27 -9.06
C GLY A 84 9.41 1.93 -9.49
N GLU A 85 10.36 1.46 -8.71
CA GLU A 85 11.04 0.19 -8.93
C GLU A 85 10.09 -1.00 -8.74
N THR A 86 10.38 -2.09 -9.43
CA THR A 86 9.68 -3.36 -9.23
C THR A 86 10.38 -4.17 -8.14
N ILE A 87 9.64 -4.56 -7.11
CA ILE A 87 10.14 -5.42 -6.04
C ILE A 87 9.61 -6.83 -6.27
N LYS A 88 10.52 -7.80 -6.40
CA LYS A 88 10.18 -9.22 -6.51
C LYS A 88 10.22 -9.85 -5.12
N LEU A 89 9.13 -10.49 -4.74
CA LEU A 89 9.01 -11.22 -3.48
C LEU A 89 9.26 -12.71 -3.69
N THR A 90 9.59 -13.40 -2.61
CA THR A 90 9.73 -14.86 -2.56
C THR A 90 8.39 -15.57 -2.35
N ILE A 91 7.33 -14.82 -2.13
CA ILE A 91 5.99 -15.35 -1.82
C ILE A 91 5.38 -16.02 -3.05
N ASP A 92 4.96 -17.27 -2.89
CA ASP A 92 4.14 -17.99 -3.86
C ASP A 92 2.67 -17.64 -3.66
N THR A 93 2.03 -17.13 -4.72
CA THR A 93 0.63 -16.68 -4.65
C THR A 93 -0.35 -17.79 -4.35
N LYS A 94 -0.11 -19.00 -4.86
CA LYS A 94 -1.01 -20.15 -4.66
C LYS A 94 -0.93 -20.66 -3.21
N ILE A 95 0.27 -20.72 -2.66
CA ILE A 95 0.46 -21.13 -1.27
C ILE A 95 -0.12 -20.05 -0.34
N GLN A 96 0.06 -18.77 -0.67
CA GLN A 96 -0.55 -17.66 0.09
C GLN A 96 -2.08 -17.71 0.08
N GLU A 97 -2.71 -17.99 -1.06
CA GLU A 97 -4.16 -18.18 -1.17
C GLU A 97 -4.63 -19.38 -0.34
N LEU A 98 -3.92 -20.50 -0.41
CA LEU A 98 -4.22 -21.68 0.40
C LEU A 98 -4.17 -21.35 1.90
N THR A 99 -3.16 -20.58 2.37
CA THR A 99 -3.09 -20.18 3.79
C THR A 99 -4.28 -19.33 4.22
N ASN A 100 -4.80 -18.47 3.32
CA ASN A 100 -6.01 -17.70 3.59
C ASN A 100 -7.23 -18.61 3.72
N GLU A 101 -7.41 -19.58 2.82
CA GLU A 101 -8.51 -20.54 2.88
C GLU A 101 -8.49 -21.38 4.16
N LEU A 102 -7.31 -21.87 4.57
CA LEU A 102 -7.14 -22.68 5.78
C LEU A 102 -7.46 -21.92 7.07
N LEU A 103 -7.23 -20.61 7.09
CA LEU A 103 -7.51 -19.74 8.23
C LEU A 103 -8.86 -19.02 8.16
N LYS A 104 -9.67 -19.33 7.16
CA LYS A 104 -11.00 -18.71 7.01
C LYS A 104 -11.80 -18.87 8.31
N GLU A 105 -12.40 -17.76 8.77
CA GLU A 105 -13.20 -17.67 10.01
C GLU A 105 -12.45 -17.97 11.31
N LYS A 106 -11.12 -18.07 11.26
CA LYS A 106 -10.28 -18.31 12.44
C LYS A 106 -9.34 -17.12 12.69
N ALA A 107 -9.03 -16.85 13.94
CA ALA A 107 -8.00 -15.90 14.31
C ALA A 107 -6.67 -16.65 14.48
N GLY A 108 -5.66 -16.27 13.70
CA GLY A 108 -4.35 -16.91 13.75
C GLY A 108 -3.44 -16.49 12.61
N SER A 109 -2.29 -17.13 12.49
CA SER A 109 -1.35 -16.89 11.41
C SER A 109 -0.70 -18.18 10.92
N ILE A 110 -0.32 -18.20 9.64
CA ILE A 110 0.49 -19.24 9.00
C ILE A 110 1.70 -18.56 8.38
N CYS A 111 2.89 -19.07 8.67
CA CYS A 111 4.13 -18.69 8.01
C CYS A 111 4.79 -19.94 7.43
N VAL A 112 5.08 -19.90 6.13
CA VAL A 112 5.78 -20.97 5.39
C VAL A 112 7.13 -20.43 4.96
N MET A 113 8.19 -21.07 5.38
CA MET A 113 9.57 -20.66 5.11
C MET A 113 10.38 -21.83 4.55
N ASP A 114 11.21 -21.52 3.57
CA ASP A 114 12.22 -22.45 3.07
C ASP A 114 13.35 -22.57 4.11
N ILE A 115 13.58 -23.76 4.60
CA ILE A 115 14.57 -24.03 5.66
C ILE A 115 16.02 -23.88 5.20
N TYR A 116 16.29 -23.97 3.90
CA TYR A 116 17.64 -23.85 3.35
C TYR A 116 18.03 -22.41 3.05
N THR A 117 17.09 -21.63 2.56
CA THR A 117 17.36 -20.25 2.12
C THR A 117 16.86 -19.19 3.10
N GLY A 118 15.95 -19.56 4.03
CA GLY A 118 15.25 -18.63 4.89
C GLY A 118 14.18 -17.78 4.17
N ALA A 119 13.90 -18.09 2.89
CA ALA A 119 12.92 -17.33 2.11
C ALA A 119 11.51 -17.57 2.63
N ILE A 120 10.74 -16.50 2.84
CA ILE A 120 9.32 -16.60 3.18
C ILE A 120 8.55 -16.92 1.90
N ILE A 121 7.91 -18.09 1.87
CA ILE A 121 7.11 -18.58 0.74
C ILE A 121 5.65 -18.15 0.89
N ALA A 122 5.13 -18.12 2.12
CA ALA A 122 3.81 -17.56 2.43
C ALA A 122 3.79 -17.03 3.86
N MET A 123 3.07 -15.94 4.08
CA MET A 123 2.83 -15.37 5.41
C MET A 123 1.45 -14.74 5.44
N HIS A 124 0.52 -15.35 6.16
CA HIS A 124 -0.86 -14.88 6.25
C HIS A 124 -1.28 -14.73 7.71
N SER A 125 -2.00 -13.64 7.99
CA SER A 125 -2.62 -13.35 9.28
C SER A 125 -4.11 -13.17 9.10
N SER A 126 -4.92 -13.91 9.85
CA SER A 126 -6.38 -13.92 9.78
C SER A 126 -7.01 -13.46 11.11
N PRO A 127 -8.18 -12.80 11.07
CA PRO A 127 -8.78 -12.23 9.88
C PRO A 127 -7.96 -11.08 9.30
N SER A 128 -8.16 -10.81 8.03
CA SER A 128 -7.53 -9.71 7.31
C SER A 128 -8.61 -8.69 6.85
N PHE A 129 -8.22 -7.70 6.06
CA PHE A 129 -9.12 -6.67 5.54
C PHE A 129 -8.71 -6.29 4.12
N ASP A 130 -9.63 -5.69 3.32
CA ASP A 130 -9.26 -5.18 2.00
C ASP A 130 -8.44 -3.88 2.13
N PRO A 131 -7.15 -3.89 1.76
CA PRO A 131 -6.29 -2.70 1.85
C PRO A 131 -6.73 -1.58 0.91
N ASN A 132 -7.51 -1.89 -0.14
CA ASN A 132 -8.00 -0.90 -1.09
C ASN A 132 -9.03 0.05 -0.48
N SER A 133 -9.71 -0.34 0.61
CA SER A 133 -10.63 0.55 1.34
C SER A 133 -9.93 1.80 1.88
N PHE A 134 -8.62 1.72 2.16
CA PHE A 134 -7.85 2.83 2.70
C PHE A 134 -7.31 3.80 1.65
N VAL A 135 -7.30 3.41 0.38
CA VAL A 135 -6.65 4.18 -0.71
C VAL A 135 -7.26 5.57 -0.91
N PHE A 136 -8.57 5.71 -0.73
CA PHE A 136 -9.31 6.97 -0.87
C PHE A 136 -9.92 7.47 0.45
N GLY A 137 -9.59 6.82 1.54
CA GLY A 137 -10.21 6.99 2.84
C GLY A 137 -11.26 5.91 3.10
N ILE A 138 -11.23 5.33 4.29
CA ILE A 138 -12.22 4.37 4.77
C ILE A 138 -13.39 5.13 5.42
N SER A 139 -14.61 4.64 5.25
CA SER A 139 -15.77 5.20 5.95
C SER A 139 -15.68 4.97 7.46
N GLN A 140 -16.36 5.83 8.24
CA GLN A 140 -16.33 5.73 9.69
C GLN A 140 -16.91 4.39 10.17
N ASP A 141 -17.97 3.91 9.52
CA ASP A 141 -18.63 2.66 9.86
C ASP A 141 -17.75 1.45 9.57
N GLU A 142 -17.13 1.38 8.38
CA GLU A 142 -16.18 0.32 8.04
C GLU A 142 -14.96 0.32 8.98
N TRP A 143 -14.44 1.52 9.31
CA TRP A 143 -13.35 1.66 10.26
C TRP A 143 -13.71 1.11 11.64
N GLN A 144 -14.90 1.43 12.15
CA GLN A 144 -15.38 0.92 13.44
C GLN A 144 -15.56 -0.60 13.42
N LEU A 145 -16.11 -1.16 12.34
CA LEU A 145 -16.24 -2.61 12.18
C LEU A 145 -14.88 -3.33 12.26
N ILE A 146 -13.88 -2.82 11.55
CA ILE A 146 -12.53 -3.40 11.57
C ILE A 146 -11.87 -3.23 12.93
N ARG A 147 -11.95 -2.03 13.52
CA ARG A 147 -11.30 -1.67 14.78
C ARG A 147 -11.87 -2.44 15.97
N ASN A 148 -13.19 -2.58 16.02
CA ASN A 148 -13.90 -3.20 17.14
C ASN A 148 -14.04 -4.72 16.99
N ASN A 149 -13.55 -5.31 15.91
CA ASN A 149 -13.59 -6.74 15.70
C ASN A 149 -12.74 -7.47 16.76
N PRO A 150 -13.34 -8.39 17.57
CA PRO A 150 -12.64 -9.09 18.63
C PRO A 150 -11.47 -9.95 18.12
N MET A 151 -11.50 -10.39 16.87
CA MET A 151 -10.41 -11.14 16.24
C MET A 151 -9.26 -10.26 15.73
N LYS A 152 -9.34 -8.91 15.91
CA LYS A 152 -8.27 -7.93 15.62
C LYS A 152 -7.66 -8.04 14.22
N PRO A 153 -8.40 -7.76 13.14
CA PRO A 153 -7.90 -7.87 11.77
C PRO A 153 -6.75 -6.92 11.44
N LEU A 154 -6.58 -5.81 12.17
CA LEU A 154 -5.48 -4.87 11.97
C LEU A 154 -4.13 -5.38 12.50
N VAL A 155 -4.13 -6.41 13.34
CA VAL A 155 -2.91 -6.96 13.94
C VAL A 155 -2.32 -8.02 13.03
N ASN A 156 -1.03 -7.86 12.69
CA ASN A 156 -0.28 -8.91 12.03
C ASN A 156 0.18 -9.96 13.04
N LYS A 157 -0.58 -11.03 13.18
CA LYS A 157 -0.34 -12.11 14.15
C LYS A 157 0.89 -12.98 13.81
N SER A 158 1.49 -12.79 12.64
CA SER A 158 2.75 -13.47 12.28
C SER A 158 3.97 -12.77 12.86
N LEU A 159 3.85 -11.47 13.22
CA LEU A 159 4.96 -10.62 13.67
C LEU A 159 4.75 -10.02 15.07
N SER A 160 3.58 -10.25 15.68
CA SER A 160 3.22 -9.72 17.02
C SER A 160 3.46 -10.73 18.13
#